data_1b99534df7c414407679d782170de64b
#
_entry.id   1b99534df7c414407679d782170de64b
#
_cell.length_a   1.000
_cell.length_b   1.000
_cell.length_c   1.000
_cell.angle_alpha   90.00
_cell.angle_beta   90.00
_cell.angle_gamma   90.00
#
_symmetry.space_group_name_H-M   'P 1'
#
loop_
_entity.id
_entity.type
_entity.pdbx_description
1 polymer ?
#
loop_
_entity_poly.entity_id
_entity_poly.type
_entity_poly.pdbx_seq_one_letter_code
_entity_poly.pdbx_strand_id
1 'polypeptide(L)'
;TYGISGAFEKQKDNSYNLNLNGSLTIAGETVNANLYGIDKVFYFEIPELYDSVFKMDLAAMLKSLDTSDMDEATQNEVKALYEKYMEPATEDLKKAVTYDRVGSAEIENHNGDKEKCKQYTVTLPTADVKAYVTALCNYLNAYASDYITDAQLDEIGVTRAELSQAFQYIPTYYGMMFSKDFVVNIYVKKNQLARISMDYKFTALGGTASVVWDYMGEE
;
A
#
# COMPACT_ATOMS: atom_id res chain seq x y z
N THR A 1 -2.64 1.32 -22.22
CA THR A 1 -1.95 2.42 -21.50
C THR A 1 -2.60 2.56 -20.14
N TYR A 2 -1.83 2.92 -19.13
CA TYR A 2 -2.36 3.29 -17.82
C TYR A 2 -1.54 4.44 -17.27
N GLY A 3 -2.14 5.17 -16.33
CA GLY A 3 -1.52 6.27 -15.62
C GLY A 3 -1.94 6.26 -14.15
N ILE A 4 -1.08 6.73 -13.29
CA ILE A 4 -1.39 7.03 -11.90
C ILE A 4 -0.87 8.44 -11.63
N SER A 5 -1.71 9.28 -11.04
CA SER A 5 -1.34 10.60 -10.56
C SER A 5 -1.98 10.83 -9.20
N GLY A 6 -1.43 11.73 -8.41
CA GLY A 6 -2.04 12.03 -7.12
C GLY A 6 -1.34 13.15 -6.38
N ALA A 7 -1.98 13.57 -5.30
CA ALA A 7 -1.48 14.55 -4.37
C ALA A 7 -1.64 14.03 -2.93
N PHE A 8 -0.70 14.41 -2.10
CA PHE A 8 -0.71 14.13 -0.67
C PHE A 8 -0.40 15.41 0.06
N GLU A 9 -1.28 15.82 0.95
CA GLU A 9 -1.17 17.06 1.69
C GLU A 9 -1.27 16.81 3.19
N LYS A 10 -0.26 17.25 3.94
CA LYS A 10 -0.30 17.25 5.39
C LYS A 10 -1.04 18.50 5.88
N GLN A 11 -2.05 18.33 6.71
CA GLN A 11 -2.82 19.40 7.30
C GLN A 11 -2.14 19.91 8.59
N LYS A 12 -2.51 21.12 9.04
CA LYS A 12 -1.94 21.77 10.24
C LYS A 12 -2.20 21.00 11.54
N ASP A 13 -3.23 20.20 11.58
CA ASP A 13 -3.61 19.32 12.70
C ASP A 13 -2.93 17.94 12.67
N ASN A 14 -1.93 17.75 11.78
CA ASN A 14 -1.23 16.50 11.48
C ASN A 14 -2.12 15.43 10.83
N SER A 15 -3.33 15.72 10.38
CA SER A 15 -4.07 14.87 9.46
C SER A 15 -3.49 14.93 8.06
N TYR A 16 -3.95 14.04 7.17
CA TYR A 16 -3.45 13.96 5.80
C TYR A 16 -4.62 13.83 4.83
N ASN A 17 -4.54 14.60 3.75
CA ASN A 17 -5.39 14.41 2.60
C ASN A 17 -4.61 13.64 1.52
N LEU A 18 -5.26 12.66 0.93
CA LEU A 18 -4.73 11.87 -0.17
C LEU A 18 -5.69 11.97 -1.34
N ASN A 19 -5.18 12.18 -2.54
CA ASN A 19 -5.93 12.07 -3.78
C ASN A 19 -5.06 11.29 -4.77
N LEU A 20 -5.49 10.09 -5.14
CA LEU A 20 -4.85 9.26 -6.15
C LEU A 20 -5.84 8.98 -7.25
N ASN A 21 -5.42 9.21 -8.49
CA ASN A 21 -6.18 8.93 -9.68
C ASN A 21 -5.43 7.92 -10.52
N GLY A 22 -6.05 6.80 -10.82
CA GLY A 22 -5.53 5.78 -11.71
C GLY A 22 -6.36 5.74 -12.99
N SER A 23 -5.74 5.44 -14.13
CA SER A 23 -6.42 5.17 -15.38
C SER A 23 -5.84 3.95 -16.06
N LEU A 24 -6.70 3.13 -16.65
CA LEU A 24 -6.32 1.96 -17.43
C LEU A 24 -7.06 1.98 -18.76
N THR A 25 -6.32 2.04 -19.86
CA THR A 25 -6.89 1.97 -21.21
C THR A 25 -6.57 0.62 -21.86
N ILE A 26 -7.60 -0.15 -22.16
CA ILE A 26 -7.53 -1.45 -22.85
C ILE A 26 -8.42 -1.39 -24.08
N ALA A 27 -7.89 -1.75 -25.24
CA ALA A 27 -8.62 -1.77 -26.51
C ALA A 27 -9.35 -0.45 -26.88
N GLY A 28 -8.84 0.68 -26.40
CA GLY A 28 -9.44 2.01 -26.62
C GLY A 28 -10.44 2.48 -25.57
N GLU A 29 -10.86 1.60 -24.67
CA GLU A 29 -11.72 1.93 -23.55
C GLU A 29 -10.85 2.29 -22.32
N THR A 30 -11.20 3.37 -21.63
CA THR A 30 -10.48 3.84 -20.43
C THR A 30 -11.36 3.65 -19.22
N VAL A 31 -10.79 3.00 -18.20
CA VAL A 31 -11.38 2.86 -16.87
C VAL A 31 -10.55 3.71 -15.91
N ASN A 32 -11.21 4.57 -15.15
CA ASN A 32 -10.59 5.40 -14.13
C ASN A 32 -10.90 4.83 -12.74
N ALA A 33 -9.91 4.93 -11.85
CA ALA A 33 -10.07 4.59 -10.44
C ALA A 33 -9.55 5.76 -9.61
N ASN A 34 -10.37 6.24 -8.71
CA ASN A 34 -10.02 7.37 -7.84
C ASN A 34 -10.04 6.91 -6.39
N LEU A 35 -9.01 7.30 -5.66
CA LEU A 35 -8.91 7.08 -4.22
C LEU A 35 -8.73 8.43 -3.53
N TYR A 36 -9.66 8.79 -2.68
CA TYR A 36 -9.59 9.99 -1.84
C TYR A 36 -9.41 9.57 -0.39
N GLY A 37 -8.46 10.14 0.30
CA GLY A 37 -8.25 9.95 1.73
C GLY A 37 -8.43 11.27 2.46
N ILE A 38 -9.36 11.33 3.40
CA ILE A 38 -9.60 12.48 4.25
C ILE A 38 -9.69 11.97 5.69
N ASP A 39 -8.77 12.40 6.55
CA ASP A 39 -8.77 12.10 7.98
C ASP A 39 -9.00 10.60 8.30
N LYS A 40 -8.21 9.72 7.68
CA LYS A 40 -8.28 8.25 7.83
C LYS A 40 -9.52 7.57 7.23
N VAL A 41 -10.38 8.32 6.56
CA VAL A 41 -11.48 7.79 5.78
C VAL A 41 -11.07 7.80 4.31
N PHE A 42 -11.16 6.64 3.67
CA PHE A 42 -10.84 6.49 2.26
C PHE A 42 -12.13 6.29 1.47
N TYR A 43 -12.18 6.94 0.32
CA TYR A 43 -13.27 6.82 -0.64
C TYR A 43 -12.66 6.30 -1.94
N PHE A 44 -13.20 5.21 -2.45
CA PHE A 44 -12.75 4.60 -3.69
C PHE A 44 -13.90 4.56 -4.69
N GLU A 45 -13.64 4.95 -5.92
CA GLU A 45 -14.62 4.91 -7.02
C GLU A 45 -13.99 4.42 -8.32
N ILE A 46 -14.80 3.74 -9.11
CA ILE A 46 -14.51 3.35 -10.49
C ILE A 46 -15.74 3.74 -11.30
N PRO A 47 -15.84 5.02 -11.75
CA PRO A 47 -17.08 5.56 -12.32
C PRO A 47 -17.62 4.80 -13.53
N GLU A 48 -16.73 4.16 -14.32
CA GLU A 48 -17.12 3.41 -15.51
C GLU A 48 -17.68 2.01 -15.19
N LEU A 49 -17.47 1.51 -13.97
CA LEU A 49 -17.94 0.17 -13.55
C LEU A 49 -19.05 0.22 -12.51
N TYR A 50 -19.06 1.24 -11.64
CA TYR A 50 -19.98 1.34 -10.52
C TYR A 50 -20.40 2.78 -10.28
N ASP A 51 -21.69 3.04 -10.17
CA ASP A 51 -22.26 4.34 -9.83
C ASP A 51 -22.12 4.71 -8.33
N SER A 52 -21.41 3.87 -7.56
CA SER A 52 -21.28 4.03 -6.11
C SER A 52 -19.85 4.30 -5.70
N VAL A 53 -19.69 5.17 -4.71
CA VAL A 53 -18.42 5.41 -4.03
C VAL A 53 -18.29 4.45 -2.86
N PHE A 54 -17.25 3.65 -2.84
CA PHE A 54 -16.95 2.76 -1.71
C PHE A 54 -16.24 3.57 -0.63
N LYS A 55 -16.79 3.55 0.58
CA LYS A 55 -16.19 4.17 1.75
C LYS A 55 -15.48 3.14 2.60
N MET A 56 -14.23 3.38 2.92
CA MET A 56 -13.45 2.61 3.89
C MET A 56 -13.02 3.53 5.03
N ASP A 57 -13.61 3.36 6.19
CA ASP A 57 -13.23 4.08 7.40
C ASP A 57 -12.11 3.31 8.10
N LEU A 58 -10.87 3.75 7.86
CA LEU A 58 -9.70 3.08 8.43
C LEU A 58 -9.68 3.19 9.95
N ALA A 59 -10.21 4.28 10.53
CA ALA A 59 -10.29 4.44 11.96
C ALA A 59 -11.30 3.47 12.58
N ALA A 60 -12.47 3.29 11.94
CA ALA A 60 -13.45 2.29 12.36
C ALA A 60 -12.92 0.87 12.19
N MET A 61 -12.23 0.60 11.07
CA MET A 61 -11.59 -0.69 10.83
C MET A 61 -10.46 -0.97 11.84
N LEU A 62 -9.60 0.01 12.12
CA LEU A 62 -8.55 -0.14 13.13
C LEU A 62 -9.15 -0.28 14.54
N LYS A 63 -10.27 0.38 14.82
CA LYS A 63 -11.01 0.18 16.07
C LYS A 63 -11.62 -1.21 16.18
N SER A 64 -12.09 -1.78 15.07
CA SER A 64 -12.56 -3.19 15.05
C SER A 64 -11.42 -4.20 15.23
N LEU A 65 -10.17 -3.79 14.92
CA LEU A 65 -8.94 -4.54 15.21
C LEU A 65 -8.35 -4.16 16.58
N ASP A 66 -8.94 -3.18 17.28
CA ASP A 66 -8.52 -2.80 18.64
C ASP A 66 -8.88 -3.93 19.61
N THR A 67 -7.85 -4.52 20.17
CA THR A 67 -8.01 -5.62 21.12
C THR A 67 -8.28 -5.12 22.55
N SER A 68 -8.42 -3.80 22.77
CA SER A 68 -8.62 -3.22 24.09
C SER A 68 -9.92 -3.67 24.78
N ASP A 69 -10.94 -4.01 23.99
CA ASP A 69 -12.22 -4.53 24.48
C ASP A 69 -12.21 -6.07 24.68
N MET A 70 -11.13 -6.74 24.29
CA MET A 70 -10.93 -8.17 24.51
C MET A 70 -10.40 -8.40 25.92
N ASP A 71 -10.73 -9.56 26.50
CA ASP A 71 -10.10 -9.95 27.77
C ASP A 71 -8.58 -10.20 27.57
N GLU A 72 -7.84 -10.15 28.69
CA GLU A 72 -6.38 -10.26 28.68
C GLU A 72 -5.87 -11.56 28.05
N ALA A 73 -6.62 -12.66 28.20
CA ALA A 73 -6.26 -13.95 27.61
C ALA A 73 -6.33 -13.88 26.07
N THR A 74 -7.44 -13.37 25.54
CA THR A 74 -7.65 -13.17 24.11
C THR A 74 -6.62 -12.19 23.51
N GLN A 75 -6.31 -11.09 24.21
CA GLN A 75 -5.24 -10.17 23.77
C GLN A 75 -3.89 -10.88 23.66
N ASN A 76 -3.54 -11.72 24.62
CA ASN A 76 -2.30 -12.49 24.60
C ASN A 76 -2.26 -13.51 23.45
N GLU A 77 -3.40 -14.13 23.13
CA GLU A 77 -3.51 -15.06 21.99
C GLU A 77 -3.33 -14.33 20.65
N VAL A 78 -3.99 -13.18 20.45
CA VAL A 78 -3.82 -12.36 19.24
C VAL A 78 -2.37 -11.88 19.10
N LYS A 79 -1.75 -11.47 20.20
CA LYS A 79 -0.34 -11.10 20.22
C LYS A 79 0.56 -12.27 19.83
N ALA A 80 0.29 -13.46 20.36
CA ALA A 80 1.04 -14.67 20.00
C ALA A 80 0.89 -15.03 18.51
N LEU A 81 -0.28 -14.81 17.90
CA LEU A 81 -0.46 -14.95 16.44
C LEU A 81 0.39 -13.96 15.67
N TYR A 82 0.43 -12.70 16.11
CA TYR A 82 1.28 -11.67 15.49
C TYR A 82 2.77 -12.03 15.59
N GLU A 83 3.23 -12.38 16.77
CA GLU A 83 4.61 -12.81 17.02
C GLU A 83 4.99 -14.05 16.18
N LYS A 84 4.05 -14.97 15.98
CA LYS A 84 4.26 -16.17 15.17
C LYS A 84 4.42 -15.87 13.67
N TYR A 85 3.56 -15.03 13.10
CA TYR A 85 3.49 -14.85 11.66
C TYR A 85 4.14 -13.56 11.17
N MET A 86 3.93 -12.44 11.86
CA MET A 86 4.28 -11.12 11.36
C MET A 86 5.65 -10.64 11.82
N GLU A 87 6.03 -10.93 13.06
CA GLU A 87 7.31 -10.45 13.60
C GLU A 87 8.50 -10.99 12.80
N PRO A 88 8.61 -12.32 12.53
CA PRO A 88 9.70 -12.85 11.71
C PRO A 88 9.69 -12.28 10.30
N ALA A 89 8.52 -12.21 9.66
CA ALA A 89 8.39 -11.70 8.30
C ALA A 89 8.77 -10.22 8.20
N THR A 90 8.44 -9.42 9.22
CA THR A 90 8.83 -8.01 9.31
C THR A 90 10.34 -7.85 9.46
N GLU A 91 10.97 -8.65 10.33
CA GLU A 91 12.43 -8.61 10.52
C GLU A 91 13.18 -9.09 9.27
N ASP A 92 12.69 -10.10 8.58
CA ASP A 92 13.31 -10.57 7.35
C ASP A 92 13.17 -9.55 6.22
N LEU A 93 12.00 -8.93 6.06
CA LEU A 93 11.81 -7.85 5.09
C LEU A 93 12.73 -6.65 5.40
N LYS A 94 12.87 -6.25 6.67
CA LYS A 94 13.78 -5.17 7.07
C LYS A 94 15.23 -5.47 6.71
N LYS A 95 15.67 -6.71 6.87
CA LYS A 95 17.05 -7.15 6.52
C LYS A 95 17.28 -7.20 5.01
N ALA A 96 16.23 -7.53 4.25
CA ALA A 96 16.29 -7.64 2.79
C ALA A 96 16.32 -6.27 2.09
N VAL A 97 15.78 -5.22 2.72
CA VAL A 97 15.80 -3.86 2.16
C VAL A 97 17.23 -3.33 2.09
N THR A 98 17.64 -2.89 0.89
CA THR A 98 18.95 -2.29 0.67
C THR A 98 18.85 -0.81 0.39
N TYR A 99 19.91 -0.07 0.75
CA TYR A 99 20.01 1.37 0.61
C TYR A 99 21.33 1.72 -0.09
N ASP A 100 21.23 2.36 -1.25
CA ASP A 100 22.41 2.74 -2.03
C ASP A 100 22.42 4.25 -2.28
N ARG A 101 23.62 4.84 -2.22
CA ARG A 101 23.84 6.20 -2.69
C ARG A 101 24.25 6.16 -4.15
N VAL A 102 23.38 6.60 -5.04
CA VAL A 102 23.62 6.62 -6.49
C VAL A 102 24.54 7.76 -6.90
N GLY A 103 24.42 8.91 -6.25
CA GLY A 103 25.22 10.11 -6.59
C GLY A 103 24.45 11.40 -6.54
N SER A 104 24.52 12.19 -7.61
CA SER A 104 23.77 13.42 -7.78
C SER A 104 22.95 13.35 -9.05
N ALA A 105 21.70 13.78 -8.98
CA ALA A 105 20.80 13.88 -10.11
C ALA A 105 20.23 15.32 -10.20
N GLU A 106 19.86 15.73 -11.41
CA GLU A 106 19.08 16.93 -11.65
C GLU A 106 17.63 16.53 -11.78
N ILE A 107 16.75 17.14 -11.02
CA ILE A 107 15.31 16.96 -11.09
C ILE A 107 14.66 18.30 -11.43
N GLU A 108 13.54 18.26 -12.17
CA GLU A 108 12.68 19.41 -12.35
C GLU A 108 11.65 19.43 -11.22
N ASN A 109 11.58 20.52 -10.46
CA ASN A 109 10.61 20.66 -9.38
C ASN A 109 9.22 21.04 -9.93
N HIS A 110 8.23 21.15 -9.06
CA HIS A 110 6.85 21.47 -9.43
C HIS A 110 6.68 22.85 -10.11
N ASN A 111 7.65 23.76 -9.94
CA ASN A 111 7.65 25.05 -10.61
C ASN A 111 8.38 25.04 -11.97
N GLY A 112 8.90 23.88 -12.40
CA GLY A 112 9.68 23.74 -13.62
C GLY A 112 11.17 24.11 -13.48
N ASP A 113 11.63 24.39 -12.25
CA ASP A 113 13.03 24.72 -12.01
C ASP A 113 13.87 23.45 -11.89
N LYS A 114 15.06 23.50 -12.47
CA LYS A 114 16.03 22.40 -12.36
C LYS A 114 16.81 22.48 -11.07
N GLU A 115 16.81 21.38 -10.33
CA GLU A 115 17.44 21.29 -9.02
C GLU A 115 18.41 20.13 -8.93
N LYS A 116 19.62 20.41 -8.47
CA LYS A 116 20.62 19.37 -8.21
C LYS A 116 20.41 18.77 -6.83
N CYS A 117 20.11 17.47 -6.79
CA CYS A 117 19.85 16.69 -5.59
C CYS A 117 20.86 15.56 -5.40
N LYS A 118 21.06 15.12 -4.16
CA LYS A 118 21.67 13.82 -3.89
C LYS A 118 20.60 12.75 -4.12
N GLN A 119 20.96 11.72 -4.85
CA GLN A 119 20.07 10.58 -5.15
C GLN A 119 20.48 9.37 -4.34
N TYR A 120 19.49 8.74 -3.74
CA TYR A 120 19.58 7.46 -3.05
C TYR A 120 18.53 6.53 -3.65
N THR A 121 18.80 5.22 -3.59
CA THR A 121 17.81 4.19 -3.91
C THR A 121 17.53 3.33 -2.69
N VAL A 122 16.28 2.93 -2.55
CA VAL A 122 15.82 1.91 -1.60
C VAL A 122 15.26 0.78 -2.45
N THR A 123 15.84 -0.41 -2.33
CA THR A 123 15.37 -1.59 -3.05
C THR A 123 14.69 -2.53 -2.08
N LEU A 124 13.44 -2.89 -2.39
CA LEU A 124 12.68 -3.92 -1.70
C LEU A 124 12.58 -5.14 -2.65
N PRO A 125 13.24 -6.25 -2.31
CA PRO A 125 13.18 -7.44 -3.15
C PRO A 125 11.76 -8.00 -3.21
N THR A 126 11.27 -8.26 -4.41
CA THR A 126 9.87 -8.71 -4.60
C THR A 126 9.60 -10.07 -3.94
N ALA A 127 10.61 -10.93 -3.83
CA ALA A 127 10.50 -12.22 -3.16
C ALA A 127 10.21 -12.06 -1.65
N ASP A 128 10.89 -11.11 -1.00
CA ASP A 128 10.74 -10.84 0.43
C ASP A 128 9.41 -10.13 0.71
N VAL A 129 8.98 -9.20 -0.16
CA VAL A 129 7.64 -8.60 -0.08
C VAL A 129 6.57 -9.68 -0.26
N LYS A 130 6.74 -10.64 -1.18
CA LYS A 130 5.81 -11.77 -1.33
C LYS A 130 5.77 -12.64 -0.08
N ALA A 131 6.90 -12.91 0.54
CA ALA A 131 6.97 -13.66 1.79
C ALA A 131 6.22 -12.93 2.90
N TYR A 132 6.38 -11.61 3.01
CA TYR A 132 5.65 -10.78 3.96
C TYR A 132 4.14 -10.79 3.70
N VAL A 133 3.70 -10.65 2.45
CA VAL A 133 2.28 -10.77 2.06
C VAL A 133 1.72 -12.14 2.41
N THR A 134 2.50 -13.20 2.21
CA THR A 134 2.10 -14.57 2.58
C THR A 134 1.92 -14.71 4.10
N ALA A 135 2.87 -14.17 4.88
CA ALA A 135 2.78 -14.15 6.34
C ALA A 135 1.55 -13.38 6.83
N LEU A 136 1.28 -12.21 6.22
CA LEU A 136 0.08 -11.41 6.51
C LEU A 136 -1.20 -12.18 6.22
N CYS A 137 -1.30 -12.85 5.07
CA CYS A 137 -2.46 -13.67 4.74
C CYS A 137 -2.65 -14.83 5.71
N ASN A 138 -1.56 -15.48 6.15
CA ASN A 138 -1.62 -16.55 7.14
C ASN A 138 -2.07 -16.02 8.52
N TYR A 139 -1.56 -14.87 8.94
CA TYR A 139 -1.99 -14.19 10.15
C TYR A 139 -3.48 -13.85 10.12
N LEU A 140 -3.94 -13.20 9.03
CA LEU A 140 -5.34 -12.81 8.87
C LEU A 140 -6.28 -14.03 8.79
N ASN A 141 -5.85 -15.10 8.15
CA ASN A 141 -6.63 -16.33 8.08
C ASN A 141 -6.76 -17.00 9.45
N ALA A 142 -5.68 -17.05 10.23
CA ALA A 142 -5.71 -17.57 11.60
C ALA A 142 -6.59 -16.68 12.51
N TYR A 143 -6.41 -15.37 12.44
CA TYR A 143 -7.23 -14.41 13.19
C TYR A 143 -8.72 -14.55 12.84
N ALA A 144 -9.06 -14.61 11.55
CA ALA A 144 -10.44 -14.77 11.11
C ALA A 144 -11.04 -16.10 11.55
N SER A 145 -10.23 -17.18 11.56
CA SER A 145 -10.68 -18.49 12.03
C SER A 145 -11.09 -18.48 13.50
N ASP A 146 -10.32 -17.80 14.34
CA ASP A 146 -10.43 -17.93 15.79
C ASP A 146 -11.31 -16.83 16.41
N TYR A 147 -11.38 -15.64 15.78
CA TYR A 147 -12.02 -14.44 16.37
C TYR A 147 -13.14 -13.82 15.55
N ILE A 148 -13.37 -14.26 14.30
CA ILE A 148 -14.49 -13.78 13.48
C ILE A 148 -15.58 -14.84 13.42
N THR A 149 -16.79 -14.48 13.83
CA THR A 149 -17.96 -15.38 13.78
C THR A 149 -18.54 -15.47 12.36
N ASP A 150 -19.24 -16.57 12.07
CA ASP A 150 -19.93 -16.70 10.78
C ASP A 150 -21.02 -15.64 10.59
N ALA A 151 -21.69 -15.23 11.67
CA ALA A 151 -22.66 -14.13 11.61
C ALA A 151 -22.03 -12.79 11.16
N GLN A 152 -20.82 -12.47 11.62
CA GLN A 152 -20.09 -11.29 11.16
C GLN A 152 -19.67 -11.41 9.69
N LEU A 153 -19.33 -12.61 9.21
CA LEU A 153 -19.03 -12.84 7.82
C LEU A 153 -20.28 -12.74 6.94
N ASP A 154 -21.41 -13.24 7.41
CA ASP A 154 -22.71 -13.13 6.74
C ASP A 154 -23.15 -11.66 6.57
N GLU A 155 -22.86 -10.81 7.55
CA GLU A 155 -23.16 -9.35 7.46
C GLU A 155 -22.43 -8.66 6.29
N ILE A 156 -21.25 -9.16 5.91
CA ILE A 156 -20.47 -8.65 4.77
C ILE A 156 -20.65 -9.50 3.50
N GLY A 157 -21.52 -10.51 3.54
CA GLY A 157 -21.85 -11.39 2.40
C GLY A 157 -20.71 -12.32 1.98
N VAL A 158 -19.83 -12.73 2.89
CA VAL A 158 -18.67 -13.59 2.62
C VAL A 158 -18.72 -14.82 3.51
N THR A 159 -18.52 -16.00 2.93
CA THR A 159 -18.37 -17.23 3.71
C THR A 159 -16.94 -17.40 4.23
N ARG A 160 -16.77 -18.16 5.32
CA ARG A 160 -15.44 -18.50 5.86
C ARG A 160 -14.56 -19.22 4.83
N ALA A 161 -15.15 -20.06 4.01
CA ALA A 161 -14.44 -20.79 2.95
C ALA A 161 -13.91 -19.81 1.87
N GLU A 162 -14.73 -18.87 1.42
CA GLU A 162 -14.33 -17.83 0.45
C GLU A 162 -13.25 -16.92 1.01
N LEU A 163 -13.35 -16.51 2.27
CA LEU A 163 -12.34 -15.70 2.93
C LEU A 163 -10.99 -16.44 3.02
N SER A 164 -11.00 -17.70 3.47
CA SER A 164 -9.79 -18.53 3.54
C SER A 164 -9.19 -18.76 2.17
N GLN A 165 -10.01 -19.00 1.16
CA GLN A 165 -9.57 -19.15 -0.22
C GLN A 165 -8.96 -17.87 -0.77
N ALA A 166 -9.54 -16.70 -0.47
CA ALA A 166 -8.99 -15.41 -0.86
C ALA A 166 -7.58 -15.21 -0.27
N PHE A 167 -7.37 -15.48 1.02
CA PHE A 167 -6.05 -15.37 1.64
C PHE A 167 -5.02 -16.34 1.02
N GLN A 168 -5.42 -17.50 0.54
CA GLN A 168 -4.52 -18.42 -0.16
C GLN A 168 -4.15 -17.93 -1.57
N TYR A 169 -5.06 -17.25 -2.26
CA TYR A 169 -4.81 -16.77 -3.62
C TYR A 169 -4.02 -15.46 -3.68
N ILE A 170 -4.16 -14.55 -2.69
CA ILE A 170 -3.49 -13.25 -2.68
C ILE A 170 -1.97 -13.36 -2.94
N PRO A 171 -1.19 -14.23 -2.26
CA PRO A 171 0.24 -14.37 -2.52
C PRO A 171 0.56 -14.88 -3.93
N THR A 172 -0.33 -15.70 -4.51
CA THR A 172 -0.18 -16.19 -5.87
C THR A 172 -0.40 -15.09 -6.89
N TYR A 173 -1.48 -14.32 -6.75
CA TYR A 173 -1.74 -13.16 -7.61
C TYR A 173 -0.66 -12.09 -7.45
N TYR A 174 -0.18 -11.84 -6.24
CA TYR A 174 0.96 -10.96 -6.02
C TYR A 174 2.16 -11.41 -6.87
N GLY A 175 2.54 -12.69 -6.83
CA GLY A 175 3.67 -13.21 -7.60
C GLY A 175 3.47 -13.17 -9.13
N MET A 176 2.22 -13.18 -9.61
CA MET A 176 1.91 -12.97 -11.03
C MET A 176 2.03 -11.51 -11.45
N MET A 177 1.61 -10.59 -10.60
CA MET A 177 1.62 -9.16 -10.86
C MET A 177 3.01 -8.54 -10.71
N PHE A 178 3.74 -8.95 -9.67
CA PHE A 178 4.99 -8.36 -9.25
C PHE A 178 6.14 -9.37 -9.40
N SER A 179 6.96 -9.21 -10.42
CA SER A 179 8.08 -10.11 -10.72
C SER A 179 9.46 -9.44 -10.60
N LYS A 180 9.49 -8.14 -10.33
CA LYS A 180 10.71 -7.34 -10.19
C LYS A 180 10.73 -6.66 -8.83
N ASP A 181 11.93 -6.36 -8.36
CA ASP A 181 12.12 -5.61 -7.14
C ASP A 181 11.56 -4.20 -7.26
N PHE A 182 11.07 -3.67 -6.15
CA PHE A 182 10.62 -2.30 -6.06
C PHE A 182 11.84 -1.41 -5.79
N VAL A 183 12.12 -0.49 -6.70
CA VAL A 183 13.22 0.46 -6.58
C VAL A 183 12.65 1.85 -6.40
N VAL A 184 12.78 2.39 -5.20
CA VAL A 184 12.35 3.72 -4.85
C VAL A 184 13.53 4.67 -4.90
N ASN A 185 13.43 5.73 -5.68
CA ASN A 185 14.43 6.80 -5.73
C ASN A 185 14.06 7.90 -4.76
N ILE A 186 15.00 8.34 -3.96
CA ILE A 186 14.88 9.40 -2.97
C ILE A 186 15.86 10.50 -3.33
N TYR A 187 15.34 11.72 -3.51
CA TYR A 187 16.14 12.89 -3.86
C TYR A 187 16.16 13.86 -2.68
N VAL A 188 17.37 14.26 -2.30
CA VAL A 188 17.60 15.12 -1.13
C VAL A 188 18.36 16.39 -1.56
N LYS A 189 17.80 17.55 -1.23
CA LYS A 189 18.40 18.88 -1.44
C LYS A 189 18.62 19.55 -0.10
N LYS A 190 19.83 20.01 0.20
CA LYS A 190 20.18 20.70 1.46
C LYS A 190 19.70 19.99 2.73
N ASN A 191 19.79 18.66 2.76
CA ASN A 191 19.31 17.77 3.82
C ASN A 191 17.77 17.73 4.01
N GLN A 192 17.01 18.22 3.05
CA GLN A 192 15.56 18.09 3.00
C GLN A 192 15.18 17.13 1.88
N LEU A 193 14.13 16.36 2.10
CA LEU A 193 13.53 15.52 1.05
C LEU A 193 12.99 16.43 -0.04
N ALA A 194 13.39 16.20 -1.29
CA ALA A 194 12.91 16.96 -2.44
C ALA A 194 11.90 16.15 -3.26
N ARG A 195 12.19 14.87 -3.48
CA ARG A 195 11.33 13.99 -4.29
C ARG A 195 11.47 12.55 -3.84
N ILE A 196 10.39 11.78 -3.96
CA ILE A 196 10.40 10.33 -3.99
C ILE A 196 9.81 9.91 -5.35
N SER A 197 10.46 8.97 -6.04
CA SER A 197 9.89 8.41 -7.27
C SER A 197 10.12 6.91 -7.34
N MET A 198 9.19 6.23 -8.01
CA MET A 198 9.28 4.81 -8.30
C MET A 198 8.67 4.55 -9.67
N ASP A 199 9.42 3.85 -10.51
CA ASP A 199 8.92 3.31 -11.78
C ASP A 199 8.84 1.78 -11.65
N TYR A 200 7.65 1.24 -11.85
CA TYR A 200 7.44 -0.20 -11.79
C TYR A 200 6.87 -0.74 -13.08
N LYS A 201 7.50 -1.76 -13.64
CA LYS A 201 7.05 -2.43 -14.86
C LYS A 201 6.35 -3.74 -14.51
N PHE A 202 5.03 -3.77 -14.70
CA PHE A 202 4.22 -4.97 -14.51
C PHE A 202 4.45 -5.97 -15.64
N THR A 203 4.88 -7.17 -15.30
CA THR A 203 5.20 -8.19 -16.32
C THR A 203 3.93 -8.81 -16.89
N ALA A 204 2.95 -9.11 -16.05
CA ALA A 204 1.72 -9.78 -16.46
C ALA A 204 0.81 -8.90 -17.35
N LEU A 205 0.82 -7.59 -17.11
CA LEU A 205 -0.03 -6.63 -17.84
C LEU A 205 0.71 -5.89 -18.97
N GLY A 206 2.02 -6.11 -19.09
CA GLY A 206 2.84 -5.46 -20.12
C GLY A 206 2.97 -3.94 -19.96
N GLY A 207 2.69 -3.41 -18.78
CA GLY A 207 2.62 -1.99 -18.54
C GLY A 207 3.66 -1.47 -17.53
N THR A 208 3.73 -0.14 -17.34
CA THR A 208 4.61 0.53 -16.36
C THR A 208 3.80 1.49 -15.51
N ALA A 209 3.91 1.42 -14.20
CA ALA A 209 3.41 2.44 -13.28
C ALA A 209 4.56 3.33 -12.84
N SER A 210 4.36 4.63 -12.91
CA SER A 210 5.29 5.63 -12.37
C SER A 210 4.60 6.40 -11.26
N VAL A 211 5.27 6.49 -10.12
CA VAL A 211 4.82 7.30 -8.99
C VAL A 211 5.89 8.32 -8.70
N VAL A 212 5.53 9.60 -8.68
CA VAL A 212 6.40 10.71 -8.32
C VAL A 212 5.71 11.52 -7.24
N TRP A 213 6.40 11.76 -6.15
CA TRP A 213 5.95 12.60 -5.05
C TRP A 213 7.01 13.69 -4.79
N ASP A 214 6.62 14.93 -4.95
CA ASP A 214 7.45 16.10 -4.68
C ASP A 214 7.11 16.71 -3.31
N TYR A 215 8.14 16.98 -2.51
CA TYR A 215 7.97 17.71 -1.28
C TYR A 215 7.90 19.22 -1.61
N MET A 216 6.75 19.81 -1.37
CA MET A 216 6.46 21.21 -1.73
C MET A 216 7.00 22.23 -0.70
N GLY A 217 7.56 21.75 0.42
CA GLY A 217 8.02 22.61 1.51
C GLY A 217 6.87 23.10 2.39
N GLU A 218 7.22 23.61 3.57
CA GLU A 218 6.33 24.50 4.33
C GLU A 218 6.62 25.92 3.82
N GLU A 219 5.59 26.61 3.33
CA GLU A 219 5.64 28.06 3.12
C GLU A 219 5.58 28.80 4.45
#